data_581443f0c700c6c17bc4d1593080dde9
#
_entry.id   581443f0c700c6c17bc4d1593080dde9
#
_cell.length_a   1.000
_cell.length_b   1.000
_cell.length_c   1.000
_cell.angle_alpha   90.00
_cell.angle_beta   90.00
_cell.angle_gamma   90.00
#
_symmetry.space_group_name_H-M   'P 1'
#
loop_
_entity.id
_entity.type
_entity.pdbx_description
1 polymer ?
#
loop_
_entity_poly.entity_id
_entity_poly.type
_entity_poly.pdbx_seq_one_letter_code
_entity_poly.pdbx_strand_id
1 'polypeptide(L)'
;MPSIWVESLQHEFEAALDLLAAAVNACPGNLWEAPMWEVPTDLFGPAPNGPDGVPVTDPEARRALVQRRSAPWSVAWHALECLDYDLAGEFAPWAPPPPFAGNPHWQLTSLRRAWTPAEILAYGEYCRERVRTTLATLTDDLAARPLPPAHRYAGQPHARVITGACLHTVEHAAQVGQFGQLARG
;
A
#
# COMPACT_ATOMS: atom_id res chain seq x y z
N MET A 1 -9.32 28.96 4.95
CA MET A 1 -9.92 27.78 5.60
C MET A 1 -10.01 26.68 4.56
N PRO A 2 -9.69 25.43 4.91
CA PRO A 2 -9.88 24.33 3.96
C PRO A 2 -11.35 24.26 3.53
N SER A 3 -11.61 23.78 2.31
CA SER A 3 -12.97 23.61 1.83
C SER A 3 -13.62 22.40 2.53
N ILE A 4 -14.95 22.38 2.60
CA ILE A 4 -15.70 21.29 3.25
C ILE A 4 -15.34 19.91 2.67
N TRP A 5 -15.03 19.82 1.38
CA TRP A 5 -14.66 18.56 0.76
C TRP A 5 -13.25 18.08 1.21
N VAL A 6 -12.32 19.00 1.48
CA VAL A 6 -10.99 18.67 2.02
C VAL A 6 -11.12 18.14 3.46
N GLU A 7 -11.94 18.79 4.28
CA GLU A 7 -12.21 18.32 5.64
C GLU A 7 -12.88 16.93 5.65
N SER A 8 -13.87 16.73 4.77
CA SER A 8 -14.53 15.44 4.61
C SER A 8 -13.53 14.35 4.17
N LEU A 9 -12.71 14.66 3.17
CA LEU A 9 -11.72 13.70 2.67
C LEU A 9 -10.67 13.36 3.74
N GLN A 10 -10.24 14.32 4.55
CA GLN A 10 -9.35 14.06 5.68
C GLN A 10 -10.00 13.10 6.69
N HIS A 11 -11.28 13.29 7.01
CA HIS A 11 -12.01 12.38 7.90
C HIS A 11 -12.07 10.95 7.35
N GLU A 12 -12.35 10.79 6.04
CA GLU A 12 -12.38 9.48 5.40
C GLU A 12 -10.99 8.78 5.41
N PHE A 13 -9.91 9.53 5.23
CA PHE A 13 -8.56 8.97 5.35
C PHE A 13 -8.22 8.52 6.77
N GLU A 14 -8.60 9.33 7.79
CA GLU A 14 -8.42 8.93 9.19
C GLU A 14 -9.15 7.62 9.47
N ALA A 15 -10.42 7.50 9.02
CA ALA A 15 -11.20 6.29 9.17
C ALA A 15 -10.59 5.08 8.42
N ALA A 16 -10.08 5.29 7.20
CA ALA A 16 -9.43 4.25 6.40
C ALA A 16 -8.15 3.73 7.08
N LEU A 17 -7.33 4.63 7.60
CA LEU A 17 -6.10 4.27 8.32
C LEU A 17 -6.37 3.60 9.66
N ASP A 18 -7.41 4.03 10.38
CA ASP A 18 -7.86 3.37 11.61
C ASP A 18 -8.36 1.94 11.33
N LEU A 19 -9.11 1.76 10.23
CA LEU A 19 -9.56 0.44 9.80
C LEU A 19 -8.38 -0.49 9.47
N LEU A 20 -7.38 0.02 8.75
CA LEU A 20 -6.17 -0.74 8.43
C LEU A 20 -5.38 -1.10 9.70
N ALA A 21 -5.19 -0.14 10.60
CA ALA A 21 -4.50 -0.37 11.87
C ALA A 21 -5.23 -1.41 12.73
N ALA A 22 -6.56 -1.35 12.80
CA ALA A 22 -7.37 -2.35 13.50
C ALA A 22 -7.23 -3.74 12.88
N ALA A 23 -7.23 -3.84 11.54
CA ALA A 23 -7.05 -5.09 10.82
C ALA A 23 -5.67 -5.72 11.07
N VAL A 24 -4.61 -4.90 11.05
CA VAL A 24 -3.22 -5.31 11.35
C VAL A 24 -3.11 -5.82 12.79
N ASN A 25 -3.64 -5.07 13.77
CA ASN A 25 -3.60 -5.46 15.18
C ASN A 25 -4.42 -6.73 15.49
N ALA A 26 -5.50 -6.96 14.76
CA ALA A 26 -6.37 -8.10 14.94
C ALA A 26 -5.89 -9.36 14.20
N CYS A 27 -4.93 -9.25 13.27
CA CYS A 27 -4.43 -10.38 12.50
C CYS A 27 -3.66 -11.35 13.41
N PRO A 28 -4.04 -12.65 13.48
CA PRO A 28 -3.29 -13.64 14.24
C PRO A 28 -1.84 -13.78 13.75
N GLY A 29 -0.88 -13.88 14.65
CA GLY A 29 0.54 -13.93 14.30
C GLY A 29 0.92 -15.08 13.38
N ASN A 30 0.27 -16.25 13.54
CA ASN A 30 0.47 -17.41 12.66
C ASN A 30 -0.10 -17.23 11.24
N LEU A 31 -0.92 -16.21 11.02
CA LEU A 31 -1.50 -15.89 9.71
C LEU A 31 -0.83 -14.69 9.03
N TRP A 32 0.03 -13.98 9.75
CA TRP A 32 0.65 -12.75 9.28
C TRP A 32 1.44 -12.93 7.97
N GLU A 33 2.06 -14.10 7.78
CA GLU A 33 2.81 -14.46 6.57
C GLU A 33 2.06 -15.48 5.68
N ALA A 34 0.86 -15.91 6.07
CA ALA A 34 0.09 -16.87 5.28
C ALA A 34 -0.60 -16.15 4.10
N PRO A 35 -0.61 -16.75 2.89
CA PRO A 35 -1.32 -16.16 1.75
C PRO A 35 -2.84 -16.15 1.99
N MET A 36 -3.48 -15.02 1.74
CA MET A 36 -4.94 -14.84 1.87
C MET A 36 -5.70 -15.40 0.65
N TRP A 37 -5.07 -15.39 -0.52
CA TRP A 37 -5.60 -15.94 -1.77
C TRP A 37 -4.46 -16.39 -2.68
N GLU A 38 -4.78 -17.18 -3.69
CA GLU A 38 -3.82 -17.61 -4.69
C GLU A 38 -3.49 -16.47 -5.66
N VAL A 39 -2.20 -16.18 -5.83
CA VAL A 39 -1.68 -15.21 -6.81
C VAL A 39 -1.20 -15.98 -8.05
N PRO A 40 -1.65 -15.61 -9.27
CA PRO A 40 -1.16 -16.22 -10.52
C PRO A 40 0.36 -16.07 -10.66
N THR A 41 1.05 -17.18 -10.89
CA THR A 41 2.53 -17.21 -10.91
C THR A 41 3.15 -16.58 -12.15
N ASP A 42 2.39 -16.39 -13.22
CA ASP A 42 2.77 -15.77 -14.47
C ASP A 42 2.72 -14.22 -14.43
N LEU A 43 2.13 -13.66 -13.38
CA LEU A 43 1.99 -12.21 -13.19
C LEU A 43 3.34 -11.46 -13.26
N PHE A 44 4.43 -12.11 -12.86
CA PHE A 44 5.78 -11.53 -12.82
C PHE A 44 6.73 -12.07 -13.92
N GLY A 45 6.17 -12.62 -14.99
CA GLY A 45 6.95 -13.16 -16.09
C GLY A 45 7.56 -14.56 -15.81
N PRO A 46 8.32 -15.12 -16.75
CA PRO A 46 8.75 -16.52 -16.71
C PRO A 46 9.82 -16.83 -15.64
N ALA A 47 10.66 -15.85 -15.30
CA ALA A 47 11.73 -16.03 -14.31
C ALA A 47 11.98 -14.69 -13.58
N PRO A 48 11.09 -14.28 -12.66
CA PRO A 48 11.28 -13.05 -11.90
C PRO A 48 12.51 -13.19 -10.98
N ASN A 49 13.22 -12.07 -10.75
CA ASN A 49 14.29 -12.06 -9.77
C ASN A 49 13.72 -12.22 -8.35
N GLY A 50 14.32 -13.10 -7.59
CA GLY A 50 14.04 -13.27 -6.17
C GLY A 50 14.64 -12.16 -5.30
N PRO A 51 14.49 -12.28 -3.96
CA PRO A 51 14.98 -11.28 -3.00
C PRO A 51 16.51 -11.07 -3.02
N ASP A 52 17.26 -12.03 -3.55
CA ASP A 52 18.72 -11.97 -3.74
C ASP A 52 19.14 -11.38 -5.10
N GLY A 53 18.16 -11.01 -5.94
CA GLY A 53 18.40 -10.51 -7.30
C GLY A 53 18.69 -11.59 -8.34
N VAL A 54 18.66 -12.89 -7.94
CA VAL A 54 18.86 -14.02 -8.83
C VAL A 54 17.53 -14.48 -9.42
N PRO A 55 17.43 -14.84 -10.73
CA PRO A 55 16.22 -15.36 -11.31
C PRO A 55 15.73 -16.63 -10.62
N VAL A 56 14.46 -16.65 -10.20
CA VAL A 56 13.83 -17.83 -9.58
C VAL A 56 13.26 -18.71 -10.70
N THR A 57 14.06 -19.71 -11.10
CA THR A 57 13.71 -20.63 -12.18
C THR A 57 12.97 -21.88 -11.70
N ASP A 58 13.14 -22.27 -10.44
CA ASP A 58 12.39 -23.38 -9.84
C ASP A 58 10.91 -23.02 -9.67
N PRO A 59 9.97 -23.80 -10.24
CA PRO A 59 8.53 -23.47 -10.22
C PRO A 59 7.93 -23.43 -8.81
N GLU A 60 8.39 -24.28 -7.89
CA GLU A 60 7.87 -24.33 -6.52
C GLU A 60 8.36 -23.14 -5.70
N ALA A 61 9.65 -22.82 -5.76
CA ALA A 61 10.23 -21.65 -5.12
C ALA A 61 9.61 -20.35 -5.67
N ARG A 62 9.36 -20.30 -6.98
CA ARG A 62 8.68 -19.19 -7.63
C ARG A 62 7.25 -19.04 -7.11
N ARG A 63 6.48 -20.13 -7.04
CA ARG A 63 5.12 -20.12 -6.49
C ARG A 63 5.15 -19.59 -5.06
N ALA A 64 6.00 -20.14 -4.20
CA ALA A 64 6.12 -19.71 -2.81
C ALA A 64 6.42 -18.21 -2.68
N LEU A 65 7.36 -17.69 -3.49
CA LEU A 65 7.70 -16.27 -3.49
C LEU A 65 6.53 -15.39 -3.94
N VAL A 66 5.83 -15.76 -5.02
CA VAL A 66 4.70 -15.00 -5.56
C VAL A 66 3.54 -14.98 -4.56
N GLN A 67 3.27 -16.10 -3.85
CA GLN A 67 2.21 -16.17 -2.84
C GLN A 67 2.43 -15.19 -1.67
N ARG A 68 3.66 -14.81 -1.34
CA ARG A 68 3.93 -13.80 -0.30
C ARG A 68 3.26 -12.45 -0.58
N ARG A 69 2.91 -12.18 -1.85
CA ARG A 69 2.19 -10.95 -2.24
C ARG A 69 0.80 -10.84 -1.63
N SER A 70 0.12 -11.96 -1.40
CA SER A 70 -1.21 -11.98 -0.81
C SER A 70 -1.20 -12.17 0.71
N ALA A 71 -0.05 -12.19 1.36
CA ALA A 71 0.02 -12.24 2.82
C ALA A 71 -0.43 -10.90 3.44
N PRO A 72 -1.07 -10.91 4.63
CA PRO A 72 -1.54 -9.71 5.32
C PRO A 72 -0.52 -8.58 5.40
N TRP A 73 0.73 -8.90 5.77
CA TRP A 73 1.81 -7.91 5.84
C TRP A 73 2.10 -7.23 4.51
N SER A 74 2.06 -8.01 3.42
CA SER A 74 2.38 -7.51 2.08
C SER A 74 1.24 -6.64 1.54
N VAL A 75 0.00 -7.02 1.79
CA VAL A 75 -1.18 -6.27 1.37
C VAL A 75 -1.31 -4.97 2.17
N ALA A 76 -1.07 -4.99 3.48
CA ALA A 76 -1.07 -3.78 4.31
C ALA A 76 0.07 -2.81 3.88
N TRP A 77 1.26 -3.34 3.62
CA TRP A 77 2.36 -2.54 3.07
C TRP A 77 2.02 -1.93 1.71
N HIS A 78 1.45 -2.73 0.80
CA HIS A 78 1.00 -2.25 -0.51
C HIS A 78 0.02 -1.08 -0.41
N ALA A 79 -0.98 -1.19 0.47
CA ALA A 79 -1.95 -0.14 0.68
C ALA A 79 -1.29 1.19 1.09
N LEU A 80 -0.37 1.14 2.07
CA LEU A 80 0.32 2.32 2.58
C LEU A 80 1.29 2.92 1.57
N GLU A 81 2.04 2.09 0.83
CA GLU A 81 2.97 2.57 -0.19
C GLU A 81 2.23 3.23 -1.37
N CYS A 82 1.11 2.64 -1.79
CA CYS A 82 0.26 3.24 -2.80
C CYS A 82 -0.34 4.57 -2.33
N LEU A 83 -0.81 4.63 -1.09
CA LEU A 83 -1.32 5.86 -0.49
C LEU A 83 -0.26 6.97 -0.47
N ASP A 84 0.95 6.68 0.05
CA ASP A 84 2.04 7.66 0.14
C ASP A 84 2.49 8.15 -1.25
N TYR A 85 2.61 7.24 -2.22
CA TYR A 85 2.95 7.57 -3.60
C TYR A 85 1.88 8.45 -4.28
N ASP A 86 0.61 8.10 -4.13
CA ASP A 86 -0.50 8.82 -4.75
C ASP A 86 -0.70 10.22 -4.11
N LEU A 87 -0.43 10.37 -2.81
CA LEU A 87 -0.40 11.68 -2.15
C LEU A 87 0.74 12.58 -2.67
N ALA A 88 1.89 12.01 -3.00
CA ALA A 88 3.01 12.74 -3.56
C ALA A 88 2.76 13.17 -5.03
N GLY A 89 2.02 12.36 -5.81
CA GLY A 89 1.62 12.66 -7.19
C GLY A 89 2.77 12.77 -8.17
N GLU A 90 4.00 12.38 -7.80
CA GLU A 90 5.23 12.57 -8.59
C GLU A 90 5.49 14.02 -9.07
N PHE A 91 4.98 15.01 -8.38
CA PHE A 91 5.34 16.41 -8.63
C PHE A 91 6.73 16.76 -8.12
N ALA A 92 7.31 15.88 -7.29
CA ALA A 92 8.67 15.89 -6.78
C ALA A 92 9.18 14.45 -6.64
N PRO A 93 10.51 14.22 -6.51
CA PRO A 93 11.04 12.89 -6.20
C PRO A 93 10.37 12.32 -4.95
N TRP A 94 9.93 11.05 -5.05
CA TRP A 94 9.30 10.33 -3.95
C TRP A 94 10.10 9.08 -3.57
N ALA A 95 10.14 8.79 -2.28
CA ALA A 95 10.60 7.53 -1.72
C ALA A 95 9.84 7.26 -0.41
N PRO A 96 9.48 6.00 -0.12
CA PRO A 96 8.89 5.66 1.18
C PRO A 96 9.89 5.90 2.31
N PRO A 97 9.43 6.09 3.56
CA PRO A 97 10.32 6.30 4.69
C PRO A 97 11.14 5.05 5.02
N PRO A 98 12.29 5.19 5.73
CA PRO A 98 12.95 4.03 6.31
C PRO A 98 12.02 3.27 7.26
N PRO A 99 12.08 1.92 7.31
CA PRO A 99 13.01 1.04 6.61
C PRO A 99 12.57 0.61 5.20
N PHE A 100 11.46 1.15 4.67
CA PHE A 100 10.87 0.75 3.39
C PHE A 100 11.61 1.34 2.18
N ALA A 101 12.41 2.40 2.37
CA ALA A 101 13.17 3.04 1.31
C ALA A 101 14.06 2.05 0.53
N GLY A 102 14.02 2.15 -0.81
CA GLY A 102 14.78 1.26 -1.69
C GLY A 102 14.19 -0.15 -1.87
N ASN A 103 13.04 -0.42 -1.25
CA ASN A 103 12.34 -1.71 -1.36
C ASN A 103 10.90 -1.48 -1.87
N PRO A 104 10.67 -1.12 -3.14
CA PRO A 104 9.33 -0.85 -3.62
C PRO A 104 8.51 -2.14 -3.66
N HIS A 105 7.26 -2.05 -3.17
CA HIS A 105 6.38 -3.20 -3.03
C HIS A 105 6.16 -3.96 -4.36
N TRP A 106 6.10 -3.29 -5.51
CA TRP A 106 5.87 -3.94 -6.82
C TRP A 106 7.02 -4.84 -7.30
N GLN A 107 8.20 -4.79 -6.67
CA GLN A 107 9.32 -5.68 -7.00
C GLN A 107 9.32 -6.91 -6.10
N LEU A 108 9.47 -8.11 -6.68
CA LEU A 108 9.61 -9.34 -5.89
C LEU A 108 10.89 -9.36 -5.05
N THR A 109 11.94 -8.67 -5.51
CA THR A 109 13.19 -8.48 -4.75
C THR A 109 12.99 -7.82 -3.40
N SER A 110 11.90 -7.08 -3.21
CA SER A 110 11.55 -6.42 -1.95
C SER A 110 10.96 -7.37 -0.90
N LEU A 111 10.60 -8.61 -1.28
CA LEU A 111 10.01 -9.61 -0.37
C LEU A 111 11.06 -10.40 0.43
N ARG A 112 12.17 -9.78 0.80
CA ARG A 112 13.26 -10.42 1.55
C ARG A 112 12.81 -10.95 2.90
N ARG A 113 11.97 -10.19 3.59
CA ARG A 113 11.34 -10.56 4.86
C ARG A 113 9.93 -10.01 4.95
N ALA A 114 9.12 -10.57 5.81
CA ALA A 114 7.87 -9.91 6.19
C ALA A 114 8.16 -8.68 7.07
N TRP A 115 7.45 -7.61 6.82
CA TRP A 115 7.41 -6.47 7.73
C TRP A 115 6.60 -6.87 8.97
N THR A 116 7.08 -6.50 10.14
CA THR A 116 6.35 -6.75 11.38
C THR A 116 5.09 -5.88 11.47
N PRO A 117 4.06 -6.28 12.24
CA PRO A 117 2.91 -5.41 12.50
C PRO A 117 3.31 -4.02 13.01
N ALA A 118 4.31 -3.92 13.88
CA ALA A 118 4.79 -2.65 14.41
C ALA A 118 5.39 -1.74 13.32
N GLU A 119 6.15 -2.29 12.37
CA GLU A 119 6.70 -1.54 11.24
C GLU A 119 5.57 -1.04 10.31
N ILE A 120 4.58 -1.88 10.02
CA ILE A 120 3.41 -1.48 9.21
C ILE A 120 2.61 -0.38 9.90
N LEU A 121 2.36 -0.50 11.20
CA LEU A 121 1.66 0.54 11.97
C LEU A 121 2.43 1.86 12.00
N ALA A 122 3.76 1.81 12.14
CA ALA A 122 4.61 3.01 12.07
C ALA A 122 4.53 3.68 10.68
N TYR A 123 4.47 2.91 9.61
CA TYR A 123 4.24 3.46 8.26
C TYR A 123 2.83 4.05 8.13
N GLY A 124 1.82 3.44 8.74
CA GLY A 124 0.46 3.99 8.81
C GLY A 124 0.42 5.37 9.46
N GLU A 125 1.12 5.57 10.58
CA GLU A 125 1.23 6.88 11.22
C GLU A 125 1.97 7.91 10.37
N TYR A 126 3.04 7.51 9.69
CA TYR A 126 3.69 8.36 8.70
C TYR A 126 2.73 8.77 7.57
N CYS A 127 1.96 7.85 7.02
CA CYS A 127 0.95 8.14 6.00
C CYS A 127 -0.14 9.09 6.54
N ARG A 128 -0.55 8.94 7.80
CA ARG A 128 -1.52 9.82 8.47
C ARG A 128 -1.03 11.28 8.48
N GLU A 129 0.22 11.49 8.84
CA GLU A 129 0.81 12.84 8.82
C GLU A 129 0.96 13.37 7.38
N ARG A 130 1.29 12.50 6.44
CA ARG A 130 1.34 12.86 5.00
C ARG A 130 -0.03 13.30 4.48
N VAL A 131 -1.10 12.59 4.84
CA VAL A 131 -2.48 12.99 4.51
C VAL A 131 -2.77 14.40 5.04
N ARG A 132 -2.53 14.64 6.33
CA ARG A 132 -2.78 15.94 6.97
C ARG A 132 -2.04 17.07 6.27
N THR A 133 -0.76 16.90 6.03
CA THR A 133 0.09 17.93 5.41
C THR A 133 -0.28 18.17 3.95
N THR A 134 -0.58 17.12 3.18
CA THR A 134 -0.99 17.25 1.78
C THR A 134 -2.34 17.95 1.67
N LEU A 135 -3.33 17.52 2.44
CA LEU A 135 -4.69 18.11 2.40
C LEU A 135 -4.72 19.54 2.94
N ALA A 136 -3.91 19.88 3.94
CA ALA A 136 -3.81 21.25 4.46
C ALA A 136 -3.32 22.27 3.41
N THR A 137 -2.55 21.81 2.42
CA THR A 137 -1.99 22.64 1.34
C THR A 137 -2.70 22.46 0.00
N LEU A 138 -3.69 21.56 -0.08
CA LEU A 138 -4.37 21.24 -1.32
C LEU A 138 -5.35 22.35 -1.72
N THR A 139 -4.99 23.12 -2.73
CA THR A 139 -5.86 24.11 -3.37
C THR A 139 -6.64 23.49 -4.53
N ASP A 140 -7.70 24.14 -5.01
CA ASP A 140 -8.47 23.66 -6.17
C ASP A 140 -7.59 23.54 -7.42
N ASP A 141 -6.62 24.42 -7.62
CA ASP A 141 -5.67 24.34 -8.73
C ASP A 141 -4.75 23.13 -8.62
N LEU A 142 -4.25 22.83 -7.41
CA LEU A 142 -3.43 21.63 -7.18
C LEU A 142 -4.28 20.35 -7.30
N ALA A 143 -5.50 20.37 -6.81
CA ALA A 143 -6.45 19.26 -6.91
C ALA A 143 -6.81 18.94 -8.37
N ALA A 144 -6.99 19.96 -9.20
CA ALA A 144 -7.30 19.82 -10.63
C ALA A 144 -6.06 19.50 -11.48
N ARG A 145 -4.84 19.66 -10.95
CA ARG A 145 -3.60 19.47 -11.70
C ARG A 145 -3.49 18.03 -12.21
N PRO A 146 -3.24 17.83 -13.52
CA PRO A 146 -3.03 16.50 -14.08
C PRO A 146 -1.71 15.91 -13.58
N LEU A 147 -1.72 14.63 -13.25
CA LEU A 147 -0.51 13.90 -12.85
C LEU A 147 0.48 13.79 -14.01
N PRO A 148 1.79 13.86 -13.74
CA PRO A 148 2.83 13.84 -14.75
C PRO A 148 2.89 12.49 -15.50
N PRO A 149 3.53 12.45 -16.70
CA PRO A 149 3.61 11.24 -17.52
C PRO A 149 4.27 10.04 -16.86
N ALA A 150 5.11 10.25 -15.85
CA ALA A 150 5.77 9.18 -15.10
C ALA A 150 4.83 8.47 -14.11
N HIS A 151 3.76 9.15 -13.66
CA HIS A 151 2.82 8.58 -12.72
C HIS A 151 1.95 7.48 -13.36
N ARG A 152 1.65 6.40 -12.62
CA ARG A 152 0.79 5.28 -13.09
C ARG A 152 -0.61 5.73 -13.55
N TYR A 153 -1.09 6.87 -13.04
CA TYR A 153 -2.36 7.51 -13.43
C TYR A 153 -2.13 8.82 -14.21
N ALA A 154 -1.12 8.86 -15.08
CA ALA A 154 -0.78 10.03 -15.89
C ALA A 154 -2.00 10.70 -16.51
N GLY A 155 -2.06 12.03 -16.45
CA GLY A 155 -3.15 12.83 -17.00
C GLY A 155 -4.43 12.88 -16.17
N GLN A 156 -4.59 12.05 -15.12
CA GLN A 156 -5.73 12.16 -14.22
C GLN A 156 -5.56 13.35 -13.27
N PRO A 157 -6.64 14.04 -12.88
CA PRO A 157 -6.57 15.06 -11.85
C PRO A 157 -6.05 14.48 -10.51
N HIS A 158 -5.18 15.21 -9.81
CA HIS A 158 -4.60 14.74 -8.55
C HIS A 158 -5.66 14.41 -7.50
N ALA A 159 -6.71 15.23 -7.36
CA ALA A 159 -7.82 14.98 -6.44
C ALA A 159 -8.49 13.61 -6.67
N ARG A 160 -8.66 13.20 -7.94
CA ARG A 160 -9.24 11.89 -8.26
C ARG A 160 -8.36 10.75 -7.74
N VAL A 161 -7.05 10.90 -7.89
CA VAL A 161 -6.09 9.86 -7.49
C VAL A 161 -5.98 9.80 -5.97
N ILE A 162 -5.94 10.96 -5.29
CA ILE A 162 -6.01 11.02 -3.82
C ILE A 162 -7.28 10.33 -3.31
N THR A 163 -8.46 10.63 -3.88
CA THR A 163 -9.71 9.98 -3.48
C THR A 163 -9.66 8.46 -3.73
N GLY A 164 -9.10 8.05 -4.87
CA GLY A 164 -8.89 6.63 -5.18
C GLY A 164 -7.97 5.92 -4.18
N ALA A 165 -6.92 6.59 -3.71
CA ALA A 165 -6.01 6.05 -2.69
C ALA A 165 -6.71 5.81 -1.34
N CYS A 166 -7.67 6.67 -0.96
CA CYS A 166 -8.49 6.44 0.22
C CYS A 166 -9.30 5.15 0.09
N LEU A 167 -10.05 4.99 -1.01
CA LEU A 167 -10.86 3.79 -1.27
C LEU A 167 -10.00 2.52 -1.33
N HIS A 168 -8.84 2.60 -1.97
CA HIS A 168 -7.88 1.50 -2.06
C HIS A 168 -7.37 1.07 -0.68
N THR A 169 -7.12 2.02 0.22
CA THR A 169 -6.73 1.73 1.61
C THR A 169 -7.84 0.99 2.36
N VAL A 170 -9.10 1.43 2.21
CA VAL A 170 -10.28 0.75 2.80
C VAL A 170 -10.43 -0.67 2.26
N GLU A 171 -10.29 -0.87 0.95
CA GLU A 171 -10.38 -2.19 0.32
C GLU A 171 -9.37 -3.18 0.93
N HIS A 172 -8.10 -2.78 1.02
CA HIS A 172 -7.06 -3.64 1.57
C HIS A 172 -7.19 -3.84 3.08
N ALA A 173 -7.64 -2.84 3.81
CA ALA A 173 -7.95 -3.00 5.23
C ALA A 173 -9.05 -4.04 5.45
N ALA A 174 -10.10 -4.02 4.61
CA ALA A 174 -11.17 -5.01 4.67
C ALA A 174 -10.69 -6.42 4.32
N GLN A 175 -9.83 -6.58 3.31
CA GLN A 175 -9.24 -7.89 2.94
C GLN A 175 -8.45 -8.49 4.10
N VAL A 176 -7.54 -7.73 4.72
CA VAL A 176 -6.76 -8.18 5.88
C VAL A 176 -7.66 -8.51 7.07
N GLY A 177 -8.65 -7.65 7.35
CA GLY A 177 -9.58 -7.83 8.45
C GLY A 177 -10.46 -9.08 8.31
N GLN A 178 -11.03 -9.31 7.12
CA GLN A 178 -11.85 -10.50 6.83
C GLN A 178 -11.03 -11.79 6.95
N PHE A 179 -9.83 -11.83 6.40
CA PHE A 179 -8.97 -13.00 6.51
C PHE A 179 -8.69 -13.37 7.97
N GLY A 180 -8.33 -12.39 8.79
CA GLY A 180 -8.11 -12.60 10.22
C GLY A 180 -9.37 -13.06 10.99
N GLN A 181 -10.57 -12.70 10.54
CA GLN A 181 -11.84 -13.14 11.13
C GLN A 181 -12.19 -14.58 10.73
N LEU A 182 -12.13 -14.91 9.43
CA LEU A 182 -12.45 -16.24 8.91
C LEU A 182 -11.57 -17.34 9.50
N ALA A 183 -10.32 -17.00 9.79
CA ALA A 183 -9.39 -17.98 10.38
C ALA A 183 -9.54 -18.17 11.89
N ARG A 184 -10.44 -17.42 12.55
CA ARG A 184 -10.78 -17.57 13.99
C ARG A 184 -12.09 -18.33 14.21
N GLY A 185 -12.91 -18.52 13.18
CA GLY A 185 -14.20 -19.26 13.22
C GLY A 185 -14.03 -20.68 12.83
#